data_404ab1d21c3949f5ce71192768fe9f8e
#
_entry.id   404ab1d21c3949f5ce71192768fe9f8e
#
_cell.length_a   1.000
_cell.length_b   1.000
_cell.length_c   1.000
_cell.angle_alpha   90.00
_cell.angle_beta   90.00
_cell.angle_gamma   90.00
#
_symmetry.space_group_name_H-M   'P 1'
#
loop_
_entity.id
_entity.type
_entity.pdbx_description
1 polymer ?
#
loop_
_entity_poly.entity_id
_entity_poly.type
_entity_poly.pdbx_seq_one_letter_code
_entity_poly.pdbx_strand_id
1 'polypeptide(L)'
;MQTLHINSPTVSLGISKNMFILKEKGKIIKKIPKYIVKRVVIETLGINLSSNFIKECATSKIQIDFIENNIQYAQLVAYNPAMTKIITMQAGIIGTPKQIFLAREFIYSKIKNQRNHLKYLSKYHNIINQTILDLDRYIKKLDMAKNIKQLMGIEGKCAVLYWNTFRHMAKFRDFHRIKRNAKDVLNASFNYAYAILHGSIQSSIIKAGLNPHISFYISKIAKSLHLVLI
;
A
#
# COMPACT_ATOMS: atom_id res chain seq x y z
N MET A 1 2.22 -4.33 15.10
CA MET A 1 3.29 -3.66 14.34
C MET A 1 3.07 -2.17 14.47
N GLN A 2 4.03 -1.42 15.01
CA GLN A 2 3.82 0.00 15.31
C GLN A 2 4.60 0.87 14.33
N THR A 3 3.92 1.84 13.73
CA THR A 3 4.54 2.97 13.03
C THR A 3 4.84 4.07 14.04
N LEU A 4 6.05 4.59 14.04
CA LEU A 4 6.43 5.74 14.85
C LEU A 4 6.23 7.01 14.01
N HIS A 5 5.24 7.82 14.35
CA HIS A 5 4.97 9.13 13.74
C HIS A 5 5.68 10.24 14.51
N ILE A 6 6.36 11.12 13.79
CA ILE A 6 7.05 12.31 14.32
C ILE A 6 6.45 13.54 13.64
N ASN A 7 5.65 14.28 14.40
CA ASN A 7 4.90 15.45 13.91
C ASN A 7 5.36 16.76 14.57
N SER A 8 6.21 16.67 15.62
CA SER A 8 6.69 17.85 16.34
C SER A 8 8.00 18.32 15.73
N PRO A 9 8.15 19.59 15.36
CA PRO A 9 9.41 20.18 14.92
C PRO A 9 10.42 20.19 16.09
N THR A 10 11.71 20.40 15.80
CA THR A 10 12.79 20.48 16.80
C THR A 10 13.07 19.21 17.61
N VAL A 11 12.44 18.10 17.27
CA VAL A 11 12.72 16.79 17.89
C VAL A 11 14.02 16.20 17.33
N SER A 12 14.85 15.63 18.20
CA SER A 12 16.00 14.83 17.83
C SER A 12 15.77 13.36 18.15
N LEU A 13 16.09 12.50 17.17
CA LEU A 13 15.97 11.06 17.25
C LEU A 13 17.34 10.42 17.43
N GLY A 14 17.46 9.64 18.47
CA GLY A 14 18.67 8.90 18.80
C GLY A 14 18.35 7.48 19.25
N ILE A 15 19.40 6.75 19.64
CA ILE A 15 19.26 5.41 20.21
C ILE A 15 20.09 5.34 21.49
N SER A 16 19.60 4.62 22.49
CA SER A 16 20.32 4.23 23.68
C SER A 16 19.94 2.79 24.04
N LYS A 17 20.92 1.91 24.08
CA LYS A 17 20.72 0.47 24.27
C LYS A 17 19.71 -0.07 23.22
N ASN A 18 18.59 -0.61 23.68
CA ASN A 18 17.52 -1.18 22.82
C ASN A 18 16.31 -0.23 22.68
N MET A 19 16.49 1.07 22.93
CA MET A 19 15.42 2.06 22.92
C MET A 19 15.70 3.18 21.92
N PHE A 20 14.73 3.52 21.10
CA PHE A 20 14.74 4.80 20.39
C PHE A 20 14.41 5.91 21.37
N ILE A 21 15.19 6.99 21.32
CA ILE A 21 15.09 8.13 22.22
C ILE A 21 14.67 9.34 21.43
N LEU A 22 13.56 9.92 21.82
CA LEU A 22 13.10 11.21 21.31
C LEU A 22 13.47 12.28 22.33
N LYS A 23 14.18 13.33 21.86
CA LYS A 23 14.53 14.49 22.68
C LYS A 23 13.96 15.75 22.05
N GLU A 24 13.51 16.65 22.89
CA GLU A 24 13.13 18.01 22.52
C GLU A 24 13.89 18.99 23.43
N LYS A 25 14.56 19.97 22.81
CA LYS A 25 15.42 20.94 23.55
C LYS A 25 16.39 20.25 24.53
N GLY A 26 16.98 19.12 24.11
CA GLY A 26 17.93 18.33 24.89
C GLY A 26 17.32 17.40 25.94
N LYS A 27 16.05 17.55 26.30
CA LYS A 27 15.36 16.68 27.27
C LYS A 27 14.71 15.49 26.60
N ILE A 28 14.79 14.32 27.24
CA ILE A 28 14.12 13.10 26.74
C ILE A 28 12.62 13.24 26.98
N ILE A 29 11.85 13.24 25.90
CA ILE A 29 10.38 13.27 25.94
C ILE A 29 9.76 11.88 25.79
N LYS A 30 10.45 10.93 25.10
CA LYS A 30 9.94 9.59 24.90
C LYS A 30 11.06 8.57 24.71
N LYS A 31 10.83 7.34 25.23
CA LYS A 31 11.67 6.16 24.99
C LYS A 31 10.78 5.07 24.42
N ILE A 32 11.19 4.46 23.32
CA ILE A 32 10.38 3.46 22.60
C ILE A 32 11.25 2.24 22.34
N PRO A 33 10.83 1.01 22.74
CA PRO A 33 11.55 -0.20 22.43
C PRO A 33 11.69 -0.38 20.92
N LYS A 34 12.92 -0.59 20.43
CA LYS A 34 13.18 -0.70 18.97
C LYS A 34 12.44 -1.86 18.31
N TYR A 35 12.24 -2.97 19.01
CA TYR A 35 11.63 -4.18 18.46
C TYR A 35 10.16 -4.04 18.10
N ILE A 36 9.43 -3.07 18.68
CA ILE A 36 8.04 -2.79 18.34
C ILE A 36 7.88 -1.90 17.12
N VAL A 37 8.92 -1.10 16.79
CA VAL A 37 8.89 -0.15 15.66
C VAL A 37 9.21 -0.90 14.37
N LYS A 38 8.36 -0.75 13.38
CA LYS A 38 8.54 -1.36 12.04
C LYS A 38 8.69 -0.33 10.92
N ARG A 39 8.32 0.92 11.20
CA ARG A 39 8.40 2.04 10.28
C ARG A 39 8.50 3.34 11.08
N VAL A 40 9.26 4.30 10.58
CA VAL A 40 9.29 5.68 11.11
C VAL A 40 8.73 6.60 10.04
N VAL A 41 7.80 7.46 10.40
CA VAL A 41 7.20 8.46 9.51
C VAL A 41 7.45 9.84 10.11
N ILE A 42 8.11 10.68 9.35
CA ILE A 42 8.48 12.04 9.74
C ILE A 42 7.61 12.99 8.92
N GLU A 43 6.70 13.66 9.59
CA GLU A 43 5.68 14.54 9.00
C GLU A 43 5.94 16.02 9.34
N THR A 44 7.20 16.34 9.67
CA THR A 44 7.61 17.69 10.05
C THR A 44 9.01 18.00 9.54
N LEU A 45 9.33 19.27 9.45
CA LEU A 45 10.66 19.77 9.12
C LEU A 45 11.46 20.10 10.40
N GLY A 46 12.76 20.31 10.27
CA GLY A 46 13.62 20.78 11.36
C GLY A 46 13.96 19.73 12.42
N ILE A 47 13.85 18.43 12.10
CA ILE A 47 14.27 17.36 13.00
C ILE A 47 15.73 16.96 12.81
N ASN A 48 16.34 16.41 13.86
CA ASN A 48 17.70 15.86 13.82
C ASN A 48 17.66 14.34 13.98
N LEU A 49 18.35 13.62 13.10
CA LEU A 49 18.55 12.18 13.19
C LEU A 49 20.01 11.90 13.49
N SER A 50 20.28 11.17 14.59
CA SER A 50 21.65 10.73 14.84
C SER A 50 22.05 9.62 13.86
N SER A 51 23.32 9.56 13.46
CA SER A 51 23.85 8.50 12.61
C SER A 51 23.64 7.10 13.22
N ASN A 52 23.72 6.99 14.55
CA ASN A 52 23.46 5.74 15.27
C ASN A 52 21.98 5.31 15.15
N PHE A 53 21.04 6.26 15.16
CA PHE A 53 19.63 5.97 14.91
C PHE A 53 19.41 5.46 13.48
N ILE A 54 20.02 6.12 12.49
CA ILE A 54 19.96 5.72 11.08
C ILE A 54 20.57 4.33 10.90
N LYS A 55 21.74 4.07 11.48
CA LYS A 55 22.42 2.77 11.43
C LYS A 55 21.52 1.66 12.00
N GLU A 56 20.91 1.90 13.16
CA GLU A 56 20.02 0.91 13.78
C GLU A 56 18.77 0.65 12.93
N CYS A 57 18.15 1.70 12.39
CA CYS A 57 17.02 1.54 11.47
C CYS A 57 17.42 0.72 10.25
N ALA A 58 18.58 0.97 9.65
CA ALA A 58 19.08 0.22 8.50
C ALA A 58 19.32 -1.26 8.88
N THR A 59 20.01 -1.52 9.98
CA THR A 59 20.32 -2.90 10.45
C THR A 59 19.07 -3.68 10.78
N SER A 60 18.07 -3.04 11.39
CA SER A 60 16.78 -3.64 11.74
C SER A 60 15.76 -3.64 10.60
N LYS A 61 16.16 -3.20 9.39
CA LYS A 61 15.29 -3.05 8.21
C LYS A 61 14.05 -2.19 8.50
N ILE A 62 14.20 -1.16 9.32
CA ILE A 62 13.17 -0.17 9.61
C ILE A 62 13.32 0.96 8.60
N GLN A 63 12.30 1.18 7.79
CA GLN A 63 12.24 2.28 6.83
C GLN A 63 11.94 3.59 7.53
N ILE A 64 12.56 4.68 7.08
CA ILE A 64 12.26 6.04 7.51
C ILE A 64 11.68 6.78 6.31
N ASP A 65 10.45 7.26 6.42
CA ASP A 65 9.76 8.03 5.39
C ASP A 65 9.63 9.48 5.81
N PHE A 66 9.89 10.39 4.88
CA PHE A 66 9.72 11.83 5.05
C PHE A 66 8.51 12.27 4.21
N ILE A 67 7.51 12.84 4.87
CA ILE A 67 6.23 13.20 4.29
C ILE A 67 5.93 14.67 4.61
N GLU A 68 5.49 15.42 3.61
CA GLU A 68 4.98 16.77 3.77
C GLU A 68 3.68 16.91 2.96
N ASN A 69 2.64 17.50 3.57
CA ASN A 69 1.34 17.68 2.93
C ASN A 69 0.77 16.39 2.30
N ASN A 70 0.91 15.27 2.99
CA ASN A 70 0.54 13.93 2.51
C ASN A 70 1.31 13.43 1.27
N ILE A 71 2.42 14.08 0.92
CA ILE A 71 3.28 13.69 -0.19
C ILE A 71 4.62 13.20 0.40
N GLN A 72 4.99 11.96 0.10
CA GLN A 72 6.31 11.45 0.45
C GLN A 72 7.34 12.04 -0.50
N TYR A 73 8.31 12.79 0.04
CA TYR A 73 9.38 13.41 -0.75
C TYR A 73 10.73 12.72 -0.61
N ALA A 74 10.94 11.95 0.47
CA ALA A 74 12.18 11.17 0.66
C ALA A 74 11.93 9.91 1.49
N GLN A 75 12.86 8.97 1.37
CA GLN A 75 12.90 7.77 2.22
C GLN A 75 14.34 7.33 2.44
N LEU A 76 14.63 6.80 3.63
CA LEU A 76 15.84 6.08 3.94
C LEU A 76 15.54 4.59 4.09
N VAL A 77 16.25 3.77 3.34
CA VAL A 77 16.14 2.31 3.38
C VAL A 77 17.52 1.69 3.60
N ALA A 78 17.54 0.47 4.15
CA ALA A 78 18.78 -0.27 4.33
C ALA A 78 19.46 -0.51 2.98
N TYR A 79 20.79 -0.34 2.95
CA TYR A 79 21.58 -0.77 1.80
C TYR A 79 21.49 -2.29 1.65
N ASN A 80 21.17 -2.74 0.45
CA ASN A 80 21.10 -4.16 0.09
C ASN A 80 21.93 -4.39 -1.18
N PRO A 81 23.11 -5.02 -1.08
CA PRO A 81 23.96 -5.28 -2.25
C PRO A 81 23.31 -6.12 -3.33
N ALA A 82 22.32 -6.96 -2.96
CA ALA A 82 21.55 -7.75 -3.94
C ALA A 82 20.46 -6.95 -4.67
N MET A 83 20.19 -5.70 -4.27
CA MET A 83 19.10 -4.89 -4.81
C MET A 83 19.19 -4.71 -6.33
N THR A 84 20.39 -4.42 -6.84
CA THR A 84 20.60 -4.25 -8.30
C THR A 84 20.18 -5.49 -9.06
N LYS A 85 20.61 -6.69 -8.62
CA LYS A 85 20.25 -7.96 -9.28
C LYS A 85 18.73 -8.18 -9.22
N ILE A 86 18.10 -7.95 -8.08
CA ILE A 86 16.65 -8.14 -7.89
C ILE A 86 15.87 -7.17 -8.80
N ILE A 87 16.26 -5.89 -8.85
CA ILE A 87 15.61 -4.87 -9.69
C ILE A 87 15.81 -5.19 -11.19
N THR A 88 16.98 -5.64 -11.59
CA THR A 88 17.23 -6.06 -12.98
C THR A 88 16.34 -7.24 -13.36
N MET A 89 16.23 -8.24 -12.48
CA MET A 89 15.33 -9.38 -12.70
C MET A 89 13.86 -8.94 -12.75
N GLN A 90 13.45 -8.00 -11.88
CA GLN A 90 12.10 -7.44 -11.88
C GLN A 90 11.80 -6.68 -13.17
N ALA A 91 12.72 -5.84 -13.63
CA ALA A 91 12.58 -5.10 -14.89
C ALA A 91 12.56 -6.03 -16.11
N GLY A 92 13.36 -7.10 -16.11
CA GLY A 92 13.43 -8.09 -17.18
C GLY A 92 12.14 -8.91 -17.37
N ILE A 93 11.18 -8.84 -16.44
CA ILE A 93 9.87 -9.48 -16.60
C ILE A 93 8.94 -8.64 -17.49
N ILE A 94 9.16 -7.32 -17.58
CA ILE A 94 8.32 -6.41 -18.35
C ILE A 94 8.38 -6.78 -19.84
N GLY A 95 7.21 -6.87 -20.49
CA GLY A 95 7.09 -7.27 -21.89
C GLY A 95 7.12 -8.79 -22.14
N THR A 96 7.31 -9.61 -21.11
CA THR A 96 7.33 -11.07 -21.24
C THR A 96 5.97 -11.70 -20.89
N PRO A 97 5.71 -12.96 -21.29
CA PRO A 97 4.51 -13.69 -20.86
C PRO A 97 4.38 -13.80 -19.34
N LYS A 98 5.50 -13.79 -18.62
CA LYS A 98 5.54 -13.82 -17.16
C LYS A 98 4.92 -12.56 -16.52
N GLN A 99 5.01 -11.41 -17.19
CA GLN A 99 4.31 -10.19 -16.76
C GLN A 99 2.79 -10.39 -16.72
N ILE A 100 2.23 -10.96 -17.79
CA ILE A 100 0.78 -11.20 -17.90
C ILE A 100 0.33 -12.20 -16.83
N PHE A 101 1.12 -13.25 -16.62
CA PHE A 101 0.85 -14.24 -15.56
C PHE A 101 0.80 -13.57 -14.18
N LEU A 102 1.82 -12.79 -13.80
CA LEU A 102 1.86 -12.11 -12.51
C LEU A 102 0.72 -11.09 -12.36
N ALA A 103 0.46 -10.29 -13.40
CA ALA A 103 -0.65 -9.35 -13.39
C ALA A 103 -2.00 -10.04 -13.19
N ARG A 104 -2.20 -11.21 -13.81
CA ARG A 104 -3.41 -12.04 -13.64
C ARG A 104 -3.57 -12.49 -12.20
N GLU A 105 -2.51 -12.98 -11.56
CA GLU A 105 -2.54 -13.44 -10.16
C GLU A 105 -2.93 -12.32 -9.18
N PHE A 106 -2.41 -11.12 -9.40
CA PHE A 106 -2.80 -9.95 -8.59
C PHE A 106 -4.29 -9.61 -8.76
N ILE A 107 -4.78 -9.58 -10.00
CA ILE A 107 -6.18 -9.27 -10.29
C ILE A 107 -7.10 -10.38 -9.76
N TYR A 108 -6.71 -11.64 -9.95
CA TYR A 108 -7.43 -12.79 -9.39
C TYR A 108 -7.60 -12.65 -7.88
N SER A 109 -6.50 -12.38 -7.17
CA SER A 109 -6.53 -12.22 -5.71
C SER A 109 -7.42 -11.06 -5.28
N LYS A 110 -7.37 -9.93 -5.99
CA LYS A 110 -8.24 -8.77 -5.74
C LYS A 110 -9.71 -9.12 -5.90
N ILE A 111 -10.09 -9.68 -7.05
CA ILE A 111 -11.49 -10.02 -7.33
C ILE A 111 -11.99 -11.09 -6.36
N LYS A 112 -11.14 -12.08 -6.03
CA LYS A 112 -11.46 -13.12 -5.05
C LYS A 112 -11.69 -12.52 -3.64
N ASN A 113 -10.91 -11.55 -3.22
CA ASN A 113 -11.11 -10.88 -1.94
C ASN A 113 -12.42 -10.07 -1.93
N GLN A 114 -12.70 -9.31 -2.99
CA GLN A 114 -13.97 -8.60 -3.15
C GLN A 114 -15.15 -9.55 -3.11
N ARG A 115 -15.10 -10.68 -3.86
CA ARG A 115 -16.11 -11.72 -3.84
C ARG A 115 -16.30 -12.34 -2.46
N ASN A 116 -15.20 -12.66 -1.75
CA ASN A 116 -15.27 -13.25 -0.42
C ASN A 116 -15.86 -12.28 0.61
N HIS A 117 -15.56 -10.99 0.50
CA HIS A 117 -16.19 -9.95 1.31
C HIS A 117 -17.70 -9.90 1.06
N LEU A 118 -18.13 -9.92 -0.19
CA LEU A 118 -19.55 -9.99 -0.53
C LEU A 118 -20.21 -11.29 -0.02
N LYS A 119 -19.54 -12.44 -0.11
CA LYS A 119 -20.03 -13.69 0.48
C LYS A 119 -20.23 -13.61 2.00
N TYR A 120 -19.35 -12.92 2.69
CA TYR A 120 -19.54 -12.68 4.12
C TYR A 120 -20.78 -11.83 4.39
N LEU A 121 -20.97 -10.76 3.61
CA LEU A 121 -22.11 -9.85 3.75
C LEU A 121 -23.43 -10.44 3.26
N SER A 122 -23.42 -11.41 2.34
CA SER A 122 -24.65 -12.07 1.83
C SER A 122 -25.41 -12.84 2.90
N LYS A 123 -24.77 -13.16 4.03
CA LYS A 123 -25.45 -13.71 5.22
C LYS A 123 -26.54 -12.79 5.77
N TYR A 124 -26.43 -11.48 5.48
CA TYR A 124 -27.32 -10.44 5.98
C TYR A 124 -28.12 -9.74 4.88
N HIS A 125 -27.79 -9.98 3.58
CA HIS A 125 -28.36 -9.26 2.44
C HIS A 125 -28.50 -10.16 1.21
N ASN A 126 -29.69 -10.63 0.89
CA ASN A 126 -29.94 -11.55 -0.22
C ASN A 126 -29.65 -10.97 -1.63
N ILE A 127 -29.68 -9.64 -1.78
CA ILE A 127 -29.47 -8.95 -3.06
C ILE A 127 -28.06 -9.14 -3.64
N ILE A 128 -27.11 -9.66 -2.85
CA ILE A 128 -25.70 -9.78 -3.20
C ILE A 128 -25.38 -11.00 -4.06
N ASN A 129 -26.22 -12.03 -4.04
CA ASN A 129 -25.95 -13.34 -4.64
C ASN A 129 -25.65 -13.25 -6.14
N GLN A 130 -26.37 -12.42 -6.88
CA GLN A 130 -26.12 -12.24 -8.31
C GLN A 130 -24.74 -11.66 -8.58
N THR A 131 -24.32 -10.66 -7.82
CA THR A 131 -22.99 -10.06 -7.96
C THR A 131 -21.87 -11.07 -7.67
N ILE A 132 -22.07 -11.95 -6.69
CA ILE A 132 -21.10 -13.03 -6.39
C ILE A 132 -20.94 -13.95 -7.60
N LEU A 133 -22.05 -14.38 -8.23
CA LEU A 133 -22.03 -15.21 -9.43
C LEU A 133 -21.33 -14.51 -10.60
N ASP A 134 -21.58 -13.22 -10.78
CA ASP A 134 -20.95 -12.44 -11.84
C ASP A 134 -19.43 -12.29 -11.61
N LEU A 135 -19.00 -12.06 -10.37
CA LEU A 135 -17.57 -12.04 -10.02
C LEU A 135 -16.92 -13.40 -10.27
N ASP A 136 -17.57 -14.51 -9.94
CA ASP A 136 -17.07 -15.86 -10.23
C ASP A 136 -16.92 -16.11 -11.74
N ARG A 137 -17.86 -15.60 -12.58
CA ARG A 137 -17.73 -15.64 -14.04
C ARG A 137 -16.52 -14.82 -14.54
N TYR A 138 -16.30 -13.63 -13.99
CA TYR A 138 -15.15 -12.80 -14.36
C TYR A 138 -13.82 -13.41 -13.92
N ILE A 139 -13.76 -14.07 -12.75
CA ILE A 139 -12.57 -14.82 -12.31
C ILE A 139 -12.18 -15.86 -13.37
N LYS A 140 -13.15 -16.65 -13.88
CA LYS A 140 -12.89 -17.65 -14.93
C LYS A 140 -12.43 -17.01 -16.25
N LYS A 141 -12.86 -15.78 -16.57
CA LYS A 141 -12.45 -15.05 -17.78
C LYS A 141 -11.01 -14.54 -17.71
N LEU A 142 -10.39 -14.46 -16.52
CA LEU A 142 -9.01 -14.01 -16.39
C LEU A 142 -8.04 -14.92 -17.16
N ASP A 143 -8.29 -16.23 -17.20
CA ASP A 143 -7.42 -17.18 -17.91
C ASP A 143 -7.42 -17.00 -19.43
N MET A 144 -8.49 -16.40 -19.96
CA MET A 144 -8.62 -16.11 -21.38
C MET A 144 -8.00 -14.78 -21.79
N ALA A 145 -7.57 -13.95 -20.84
CA ALA A 145 -6.99 -12.64 -21.13
C ALA A 145 -5.58 -12.77 -21.70
N LYS A 146 -5.38 -12.23 -22.91
CA LYS A 146 -4.14 -12.32 -23.68
C LYS A 146 -3.17 -11.16 -23.43
N ASN A 147 -3.61 -10.09 -22.80
CA ASN A 147 -2.80 -8.90 -22.56
C ASN A 147 -3.29 -8.12 -21.33
N ILE A 148 -2.44 -7.20 -20.87
CA ILE A 148 -2.72 -6.35 -19.69
C ILE A 148 -4.00 -5.53 -19.88
N LYS A 149 -4.30 -5.04 -21.08
CA LYS A 149 -5.48 -4.23 -21.37
C LYS A 149 -6.79 -4.99 -21.10
N GLN A 150 -6.83 -6.28 -21.49
CA GLN A 150 -7.97 -7.15 -21.21
C GLN A 150 -8.11 -7.43 -19.72
N LEU A 151 -7.00 -7.67 -19.02
CA LEU A 151 -7.01 -7.83 -17.57
C LEU A 151 -7.54 -6.59 -16.86
N MET A 152 -7.11 -5.39 -17.28
CA MET A 152 -7.62 -4.11 -16.75
C MET A 152 -9.12 -3.94 -17.01
N GLY A 153 -9.62 -4.34 -18.18
CA GLY A 153 -11.04 -4.29 -18.50
C GLY A 153 -11.88 -5.20 -17.60
N ILE A 154 -11.40 -6.40 -17.30
CA ILE A 154 -12.05 -7.33 -16.37
C ILE A 154 -12.05 -6.75 -14.95
N GLU A 155 -10.89 -6.26 -14.48
CA GLU A 155 -10.76 -5.65 -13.15
C GLU A 155 -11.70 -4.46 -12.97
N GLY A 156 -11.77 -3.57 -13.97
CA GLY A 156 -12.65 -2.41 -13.94
C GLY A 156 -14.14 -2.80 -13.82
N LYS A 157 -14.58 -3.80 -14.60
CA LYS A 157 -15.96 -4.32 -14.51
C LYS A 157 -16.25 -4.91 -13.13
N CYS A 158 -15.35 -5.71 -12.58
CA CYS A 158 -15.49 -6.25 -11.24
C CYS A 158 -15.55 -5.17 -10.16
N ALA A 159 -14.74 -4.12 -10.29
CA ALA A 159 -14.75 -3.00 -9.37
C ALA A 159 -16.10 -2.24 -9.40
N VAL A 160 -16.67 -2.01 -10.58
CA VAL A 160 -18.00 -1.39 -10.73
C VAL A 160 -19.08 -2.24 -10.07
N LEU A 161 -19.11 -3.55 -10.32
CA LEU A 161 -20.05 -4.48 -9.70
C LEU A 161 -19.95 -4.46 -8.17
N TYR A 162 -18.72 -4.55 -7.65
CA TYR A 162 -18.45 -4.54 -6.22
C TYR A 162 -18.95 -3.25 -5.54
N TRP A 163 -18.57 -2.07 -6.08
CA TRP A 163 -18.93 -0.79 -5.48
C TRP A 163 -20.40 -0.44 -5.62
N ASN A 164 -21.07 -0.85 -6.71
CA ASN A 164 -22.51 -0.71 -6.85
C ASN A 164 -23.25 -1.55 -5.81
N THR A 165 -22.84 -2.81 -5.61
CA THR A 165 -23.43 -3.68 -4.59
C THR A 165 -23.20 -3.11 -3.19
N PHE A 166 -21.98 -2.61 -2.90
CA PHE A 166 -21.67 -1.94 -1.63
C PHE A 166 -22.58 -0.73 -1.37
N ARG A 167 -22.84 0.10 -2.38
CA ARG A 167 -23.76 1.25 -2.29
C ARG A 167 -25.17 0.82 -1.85
N HIS A 168 -25.70 -0.24 -2.43
CA HIS A 168 -27.04 -0.73 -2.08
C HIS A 168 -27.10 -1.28 -0.64
N MET A 169 -26.06 -1.95 -0.19
CA MET A 169 -25.99 -2.49 1.18
C MET A 169 -25.84 -1.42 2.24
N ALA A 170 -24.96 -0.47 2.01
CA ALA A 170 -24.59 0.55 2.98
C ALA A 170 -25.67 1.61 3.21
N LYS A 171 -26.82 1.52 2.51
CA LYS A 171 -27.92 2.51 2.54
C LYS A 171 -27.49 3.95 2.15
N PHE A 172 -26.34 4.09 1.51
CA PHE A 172 -25.84 5.37 1.00
C PHE A 172 -26.26 5.52 -0.48
N ARG A 173 -27.48 5.99 -0.73
CA ARG A 173 -28.05 6.05 -2.09
C ARG A 173 -27.17 6.80 -3.09
N ASP A 174 -26.47 7.83 -2.64
CA ASP A 174 -25.63 8.69 -3.47
C ASP A 174 -24.14 8.33 -3.43
N PHE A 175 -23.79 7.18 -2.85
CA PHE A 175 -22.40 6.76 -2.78
C PHE A 175 -21.86 6.35 -4.15
N HIS A 176 -20.80 7.06 -4.56
CA HIS A 176 -19.93 6.69 -5.68
C HIS A 176 -18.49 6.67 -5.19
N ARG A 177 -17.70 5.67 -5.57
CA ARG A 177 -16.31 5.58 -5.14
C ARG A 177 -15.45 6.69 -5.78
N ILE A 178 -15.05 7.68 -4.99
CA ILE A 178 -14.19 8.81 -5.39
C ILE A 178 -12.79 8.58 -4.79
N LYS A 179 -11.80 8.36 -5.65
CA LYS A 179 -10.42 8.03 -5.24
C LYS A 179 -9.55 9.27 -4.93
N ARG A 180 -9.91 10.45 -5.40
CA ARG A 180 -9.14 11.69 -5.21
C ARG A 180 -10.09 12.82 -4.86
N ASN A 181 -9.64 13.73 -3.98
CA ASN A 181 -10.38 14.93 -3.58
C ASN A 181 -11.82 14.63 -3.12
N ALA A 182 -12.02 13.51 -2.43
CA ALA A 182 -13.31 13.15 -1.87
C ALA A 182 -13.69 14.15 -0.77
N LYS A 183 -14.91 14.69 -0.86
CA LYS A 183 -15.46 15.62 0.12
C LYS A 183 -16.38 14.94 1.15
N ASP A 184 -16.86 13.75 0.82
CA ASP A 184 -17.70 12.97 1.73
C ASP A 184 -16.86 12.11 2.68
N VAL A 185 -17.41 11.90 3.89
CA VAL A 185 -16.73 11.20 4.99
C VAL A 185 -16.39 9.76 4.62
N LEU A 186 -17.26 9.07 3.89
CA LEU A 186 -17.09 7.65 3.55
C LEU A 186 -15.92 7.46 2.58
N ASN A 187 -15.88 8.22 1.49
CA ASN A 187 -14.75 8.17 0.55
C ASN A 187 -13.45 8.68 1.19
N ALA A 188 -13.52 9.72 2.04
CA ALA A 188 -12.36 10.19 2.79
C ALA A 188 -11.80 9.09 3.70
N SER A 189 -12.66 8.36 4.42
CA SER A 189 -12.28 7.22 5.27
C SER A 189 -11.65 6.09 4.45
N PHE A 190 -12.24 5.72 3.31
CA PHE A 190 -11.63 4.75 2.41
C PHE A 190 -10.27 5.22 1.88
N ASN A 191 -10.16 6.46 1.45
CA ASN A 191 -8.90 7.01 0.93
C ASN A 191 -7.82 6.99 2.00
N TYR A 192 -8.15 7.30 3.25
CA TYR A 192 -7.24 7.23 4.39
C TYR A 192 -6.80 5.78 4.67
N ALA A 193 -7.73 4.84 4.74
CA ALA A 193 -7.42 3.41 4.94
C ALA A 193 -6.53 2.86 3.82
N TYR A 194 -6.83 3.23 2.57
CA TYR A 194 -5.99 2.86 1.43
C TYR A 194 -4.60 3.49 1.49
N ALA A 195 -4.44 4.71 1.97
CA ALA A 195 -3.14 5.34 2.13
C ALA A 195 -2.26 4.60 3.15
N ILE A 196 -2.85 4.18 4.29
CA ILE A 196 -2.16 3.35 5.30
C ILE A 196 -1.72 2.01 4.71
N LEU A 197 -2.63 1.31 4.03
CA LEU A 197 -2.35 0.03 3.39
C LEU A 197 -1.24 0.18 2.34
N HIS A 198 -1.35 1.19 1.48
CA HIS A 198 -0.37 1.51 0.46
C HIS A 198 1.04 1.70 1.04
N GLY A 199 1.18 2.49 2.12
CA GLY A 199 2.46 2.68 2.80
C GLY A 199 3.04 1.38 3.36
N SER A 200 2.20 0.50 3.93
CA SER A 200 2.62 -0.81 4.45
C SER A 200 3.14 -1.72 3.35
N ILE A 201 2.45 -1.74 2.20
CA ILE A 201 2.83 -2.57 1.06
C ILE A 201 4.11 -2.04 0.40
N GLN A 202 4.22 -0.73 0.20
CA GLN A 202 5.44 -0.09 -0.31
C GLN A 202 6.65 -0.47 0.54
N SER A 203 6.51 -0.38 1.86
CA SER A 203 7.56 -0.79 2.80
C SER A 203 7.93 -2.27 2.61
N SER A 204 6.96 -3.14 2.39
CA SER A 204 7.20 -4.59 2.19
C SER A 204 7.91 -4.87 0.86
N ILE A 205 7.54 -4.19 -0.22
CA ILE A 205 8.19 -4.27 -1.53
C ILE A 205 9.66 -3.87 -1.42
N ILE A 206 9.95 -2.74 -0.77
CA ILE A 206 11.31 -2.23 -0.57
C ILE A 206 12.13 -3.20 0.30
N LYS A 207 11.56 -3.73 1.37
CA LYS A 207 12.22 -4.73 2.23
C LYS A 207 12.56 -6.01 1.49
N ALA A 208 11.76 -6.40 0.49
CA ALA A 208 12.05 -7.52 -0.39
C ALA A 208 13.13 -7.20 -1.44
N GLY A 209 13.64 -5.96 -1.52
CA GLY A 209 14.63 -5.51 -2.50
C GLY A 209 14.03 -5.16 -3.85
N LEU A 210 12.71 -5.14 -3.97
CA LEU A 210 11.98 -4.81 -5.19
C LEU A 210 11.82 -3.28 -5.32
N ASN A 211 11.75 -2.79 -6.55
CA ASN A 211 11.45 -1.39 -6.83
C ASN A 211 9.93 -1.19 -6.92
N PRO A 212 9.32 -0.39 -6.04
CA PRO A 212 7.87 -0.14 -6.05
C PRO A 212 7.37 0.60 -7.28
N HIS A 213 8.26 1.25 -8.04
CA HIS A 213 7.92 1.97 -9.27
C HIS A 213 7.93 1.08 -10.53
N ILE A 214 8.43 -0.16 -10.44
CA ILE A 214 8.37 -1.15 -11.53
C ILE A 214 7.11 -1.99 -11.33
N SER A 215 6.08 -1.72 -12.13
CA SER A 215 4.79 -2.41 -12.05
C SER A 215 4.65 -3.47 -13.14
N PHE A 216 4.14 -4.64 -12.77
CA PHE A 216 3.78 -5.70 -13.74
C PHE A 216 2.41 -5.47 -14.38
N TYR A 217 1.61 -4.59 -13.82
CA TYR A 217 0.22 -4.38 -14.23
C TYR A 217 0.01 -3.15 -15.11
N ILE A 218 0.85 -2.11 -14.99
CA ILE A 218 0.72 -0.86 -15.76
C ILE A 218 2.01 -0.61 -16.55
N SER A 219 1.88 -0.53 -17.88
CA SER A 219 3.01 -0.32 -18.80
C SER A 219 3.48 1.14 -18.92
N LYS A 220 2.77 2.11 -18.35
CA LYS A 220 3.20 3.51 -18.31
C LYS A 220 3.65 3.84 -16.90
N ILE A 221 4.75 4.59 -16.80
CA ILE A 221 5.24 5.19 -15.55
C ILE A 221 4.08 5.95 -14.89
N ALA A 222 3.32 5.22 -14.12
CA ALA A 222 2.19 5.81 -13.42
C ALA A 222 2.74 6.58 -12.22
N LYS A 223 2.30 7.82 -12.06
CA LYS A 223 2.62 8.69 -10.92
C LYS A 223 2.12 8.16 -9.56
N SER A 224 1.65 6.92 -9.49
CA SER A 224 1.21 6.29 -8.25
C SER A 224 1.44 4.78 -8.32
N LEU A 225 1.90 4.22 -7.22
CA LEU A 225 2.06 2.80 -6.95
C LEU A 225 0.72 2.05 -7.13
N HIS A 226 0.45 1.60 -8.34
CA HIS A 226 -0.73 0.77 -8.62
C HIS A 226 -0.46 -0.73 -8.45
N LEU A 227 0.66 -1.10 -7.85
CA LEU A 227 1.03 -2.50 -7.67
C LEU A 227 0.12 -3.20 -6.68
N VAL A 228 -0.60 -2.45 -5.88
CA VAL A 228 -1.38 -3.02 -4.79
C VAL A 228 -2.55 -2.11 -4.44
N LEU A 229 -3.60 -2.19 -5.19
CA LEU A 229 -4.91 -1.80 -4.66
C LEU A 229 -5.78 -3.05 -4.66
N ILE A 230 -5.75 -3.67 -3.53
CA ILE A 230 -6.69 -4.69 -3.08
C ILE A 230 -8.12 -4.19 -3.23
#